data_fafd6b6bc0195d813fe5f7a47bb587a4
#
_entry.id   fafd6b6bc0195d813fe5f7a47bb587a4
#
_cell.length_a   1.000
_cell.length_b   1.000
_cell.length_c   1.000
_cell.angle_alpha   90.00
_cell.angle_beta   90.00
_cell.angle_gamma   90.00
#
_symmetry.space_group_name_H-M   'P 1'
#
loop_
_entity.id
_entity.type
_entity.pdbx_description
1 polymer ?
#
loop_
_entity_poly.entity_id
_entity_poly.type
_entity_poly.pdbx_seq_one_letter_code
_entity_poly.pdbx_strand_id
1 'polypeptide(L)'
;MTAIHAISLSKQFSDGHDLFHDLSFTIPVGVNALVGKNGCGKSHLASMLAKYSQPSSGSVEWGGNIKSIGVYRQEESQDELDYSIAAYLGVEDKLEALKQISRGSTDNQWFDLIADSDWQLEQTLTELFESLRLPTDLSTKLRHLSGGQRAIIRLYRLLNQEHDGWILDEPTNHLDTEHINWLLETLRQRQVPILVISHNISFLEQTDRIFELSRLGITCFGGGYQGYITQKEEKLAAINKVAKTLERARKVKVEKARRRDLTMQRLACRGEKQRASGSQPKILMDGKKQGAQLANSAVKAQNERQMAELDQKIQDVKSQLEQFKPQKWYTSEVQSTGRVKVHFEGFYHERIESEPITAQIFSGEHVWLKGANGSGKSTLLKLLLKAEHHSSVDDNLAVNGVCFYLDQYFSFLDSDVSMLDAVCTHCESLNIPQARTLLAGIGFRRESVHQKVLDLSGGEKMKLAMLIASHQTQASILLLDEPDNHLDLEAKQQLVKAINGYTGAVIVVSHDVGFIRHLTIHKTIELG
;
A
#
# COMPACT_ATOMS: atom_id res chain seq x y z
N MET A 1 -22.06 23.70 -4.72
CA MET A 1 -21.07 23.34 -3.70
C MET A 1 -19.73 23.11 -4.40
N THR A 2 -18.64 23.58 -3.82
CA THR A 2 -17.30 23.37 -4.36
C THR A 2 -16.92 21.92 -4.19
N ALA A 3 -16.78 21.17 -5.28
CA ALA A 3 -16.47 19.74 -5.27
C ALA A 3 -15.97 19.28 -6.64
N ILE A 4 -15.24 18.18 -6.69
CA ILE A 4 -14.81 17.52 -7.93
C ILE A 4 -15.70 16.30 -8.13
N HIS A 5 -16.41 16.25 -9.26
CA HIS A 5 -17.34 15.18 -9.60
C HIS A 5 -16.75 14.29 -10.69
N ALA A 6 -16.70 13.00 -10.44
CA ALA A 6 -16.43 11.97 -11.42
C ALA A 6 -17.75 11.30 -11.81
N ILE A 7 -18.06 11.24 -13.10
CA ILE A 7 -19.32 10.73 -13.62
C ILE A 7 -19.04 9.63 -14.62
N SER A 8 -19.37 8.39 -14.24
CA SER A 8 -19.20 7.16 -15.06
C SER A 8 -17.82 7.03 -15.73
N LEU A 9 -16.75 7.37 -14.98
CA LEU A 9 -15.38 7.34 -15.50
C LEU A 9 -14.92 5.91 -15.77
N SER A 10 -14.39 5.68 -16.96
CA SER A 10 -13.74 4.42 -17.33
C SER A 10 -12.40 4.70 -18.00
N LYS A 11 -11.44 3.79 -17.78
CA LYS A 11 -10.13 3.83 -18.43
C LYS A 11 -9.75 2.44 -18.93
N GLN A 12 -9.56 2.35 -20.23
CA GLN A 12 -9.04 1.19 -20.94
C GLN A 12 -7.73 1.57 -21.62
N PHE A 13 -6.75 0.68 -21.59
CA PHE A 13 -5.50 0.85 -22.32
C PHE A 13 -5.63 0.39 -23.77
N SER A 14 -4.67 0.75 -24.60
CA SER A 14 -4.63 0.40 -26.02
C SER A 14 -4.54 -1.11 -26.29
N ASP A 15 -4.07 -1.90 -25.33
CA ASP A 15 -4.03 -3.36 -25.35
C ASP A 15 -5.36 -4.03 -24.99
N GLY A 16 -6.41 -3.23 -24.71
CA GLY A 16 -7.73 -3.72 -24.34
C GLY A 16 -7.92 -4.03 -22.86
N HIS A 17 -6.88 -3.84 -22.03
CA HIS A 17 -6.98 -4.04 -20.60
C HIS A 17 -7.74 -2.90 -19.92
N ASP A 18 -8.84 -3.25 -19.19
CA ASP A 18 -9.60 -2.29 -18.39
C ASP A 18 -8.91 -2.03 -17.06
N LEU A 19 -8.59 -0.77 -16.79
CA LEU A 19 -8.02 -0.36 -15.51
C LEU A 19 -9.12 -0.20 -14.45
N PHE A 20 -10.19 0.48 -14.81
CA PHE A 20 -11.44 0.59 -14.04
C PHE A 20 -12.59 0.99 -14.96
N HIS A 21 -13.82 0.70 -14.51
CA HIS A 21 -15.03 0.91 -15.29
C HIS A 21 -16.11 1.57 -14.42
N ASP A 22 -16.84 2.54 -15.02
CA ASP A 22 -18.04 3.19 -14.46
C ASP A 22 -17.87 3.76 -13.04
N LEU A 23 -16.80 4.51 -12.80
CA LEU A 23 -16.57 5.15 -11.51
C LEU A 23 -17.38 6.43 -11.39
N SER A 24 -18.27 6.50 -10.39
CA SER A 24 -19.05 7.71 -10.07
C SER A 24 -18.89 8.06 -8.60
N PHE A 25 -18.31 9.24 -8.32
CA PHE A 25 -18.09 9.71 -6.95
C PHE A 25 -17.83 11.22 -6.92
N THR A 26 -17.85 11.78 -5.72
CA THR A 26 -17.64 13.21 -5.49
C THR A 26 -16.59 13.42 -4.41
N ILE A 27 -15.62 14.29 -4.69
CA ILE A 27 -14.61 14.73 -3.72
C ILE A 27 -15.10 16.08 -3.17
N PRO A 28 -15.54 16.13 -1.92
CA PRO A 28 -15.99 17.37 -1.29
C PRO A 28 -14.80 18.21 -0.78
N VAL A 29 -15.09 19.38 -0.29
CA VAL A 29 -14.17 20.23 0.47
C VAL A 29 -13.58 19.46 1.65
N GLY A 30 -12.31 19.70 1.96
CA GLY A 30 -11.54 19.07 3.02
C GLY A 30 -10.45 18.12 2.50
N VAL A 31 -9.73 17.50 3.42
CA VAL A 31 -8.62 16.60 3.10
C VAL A 31 -9.15 15.17 2.92
N ASN A 32 -9.24 14.75 1.67
CA ASN A 32 -9.72 13.41 1.30
C ASN A 32 -8.54 12.55 0.85
N ALA A 33 -8.49 11.30 1.28
CA ALA A 33 -7.47 10.36 0.85
C ALA A 33 -7.99 9.40 -0.22
N LEU A 34 -7.12 9.02 -1.17
CA LEU A 34 -7.37 7.93 -2.11
C LEU A 34 -6.39 6.79 -1.83
N VAL A 35 -6.94 5.62 -1.50
CA VAL A 35 -6.18 4.41 -1.25
C VAL A 35 -6.58 3.30 -2.23
N GLY A 36 -5.78 2.25 -2.33
CA GLY A 36 -6.06 1.10 -3.18
C GLY A 36 -4.78 0.32 -3.47
N LYS A 37 -4.91 -0.88 -4.00
CA LYS A 37 -3.75 -1.73 -4.34
C LYS A 37 -2.82 -1.03 -5.32
N ASN A 38 -1.53 -1.34 -5.25
CA ASN A 38 -0.58 -0.86 -6.24
C ASN A 38 -0.98 -1.36 -7.64
N GLY A 39 -0.84 -0.48 -8.64
CA GLY A 39 -1.24 -0.77 -10.01
C GLY A 39 -2.76 -0.72 -10.30
N CYS A 40 -3.64 -0.37 -9.33
CA CYS A 40 -5.07 -0.25 -9.59
C CYS A 40 -5.50 1.04 -10.32
N GLY A 41 -4.55 1.93 -10.63
CA GLY A 41 -4.82 3.13 -11.44
C GLY A 41 -5.05 4.41 -10.66
N LYS A 42 -4.59 4.52 -9.40
CA LYS A 42 -4.74 5.74 -8.58
C LYS A 42 -4.18 6.99 -9.26
N SER A 43 -2.94 6.94 -9.74
CA SER A 43 -2.29 8.07 -10.42
C SER A 43 -2.97 8.42 -11.76
N HIS A 44 -3.48 7.42 -12.49
CA HIS A 44 -4.26 7.67 -13.70
C HIS A 44 -5.59 8.36 -13.37
N LEU A 45 -6.28 7.92 -12.31
CA LEU A 45 -7.49 8.56 -11.82
C LEU A 45 -7.22 10.01 -11.40
N ALA A 46 -6.15 10.25 -10.64
CA ALA A 46 -5.71 11.59 -10.24
C ALA A 46 -5.46 12.51 -11.46
N SER A 47 -4.76 12.01 -12.48
CA SER A 47 -4.51 12.76 -13.73
C SER A 47 -5.79 13.09 -14.49
N MET A 48 -6.79 12.20 -14.49
CA MET A 48 -8.09 12.48 -15.11
C MET A 48 -8.91 13.49 -14.31
N LEU A 49 -8.93 13.38 -12.97
CA LEU A 49 -9.61 14.34 -12.10
C LEU A 49 -9.03 15.75 -12.24
N ALA A 50 -7.72 15.85 -12.47
CA ALA A 50 -7.02 17.10 -12.78
C ALA A 50 -7.19 17.57 -14.24
N LYS A 51 -7.89 16.79 -15.09
CA LYS A 51 -8.06 17.04 -16.53
C LYS A 51 -6.76 17.05 -17.33
N TYR A 52 -5.68 16.45 -16.82
CA TYR A 52 -4.42 16.26 -17.57
C TYR A 52 -4.47 15.07 -18.53
N SER A 53 -5.34 14.10 -18.28
CA SER A 53 -5.59 12.99 -19.17
C SER A 53 -7.09 12.80 -19.37
N GLN A 54 -7.47 12.30 -20.56
CA GLN A 54 -8.87 12.04 -20.87
C GLN A 54 -9.27 10.62 -20.44
N PRO A 55 -10.48 10.43 -19.89
CA PRO A 55 -11.05 9.10 -19.69
C PRO A 55 -11.40 8.45 -21.02
N SER A 56 -11.51 7.12 -21.06
CA SER A 56 -12.03 6.39 -22.21
C SER A 56 -13.54 6.59 -22.38
N SER A 57 -14.27 6.76 -21.27
CA SER A 57 -15.67 7.18 -21.22
C SER A 57 -15.99 7.89 -19.91
N GLY A 58 -17.10 8.62 -19.87
CA GLY A 58 -17.50 9.46 -18.75
C GLY A 58 -16.90 10.86 -18.77
N SER A 59 -17.10 11.62 -17.71
CA SER A 59 -16.62 13.01 -17.61
C SER A 59 -16.20 13.39 -16.19
N VAL A 60 -15.34 14.41 -16.09
CA VAL A 60 -14.96 15.06 -14.84
C VAL A 60 -15.51 16.48 -14.83
N GLU A 61 -16.31 16.78 -13.83
CA GLU A 61 -16.88 18.11 -13.64
C GLU A 61 -16.30 18.75 -12.36
N TRP A 62 -15.84 19.99 -12.50
CA TRP A 62 -15.44 20.83 -11.38
C TRP A 62 -16.61 21.72 -10.97
N GLY A 63 -17.19 21.42 -9.82
CA GLY A 63 -18.35 22.15 -9.30
C GLY A 63 -17.97 23.45 -8.60
N GLY A 64 -18.92 24.38 -8.53
CA GLY A 64 -18.70 25.69 -7.93
C GLY A 64 -17.80 26.59 -8.79
N ASN A 65 -16.89 27.31 -8.14
CA ASN A 65 -15.98 28.25 -8.81
C ASN A 65 -14.59 27.68 -9.07
N ILE A 66 -14.41 26.35 -9.11
CA ILE A 66 -13.11 25.73 -9.36
C ILE A 66 -12.66 26.05 -10.80
N LYS A 67 -11.57 26.80 -10.92
CA LYS A 67 -10.93 27.18 -12.21
C LYS A 67 -9.60 26.49 -12.39
N SER A 68 -8.89 26.22 -11.29
CA SER A 68 -7.56 25.64 -11.30
C SER A 68 -7.41 24.57 -10.22
N ILE A 69 -6.68 23.50 -10.53
CA ILE A 69 -6.29 22.45 -9.58
C ILE A 69 -4.78 22.31 -9.61
N GLY A 70 -4.15 22.49 -8.46
CA GLY A 70 -2.74 22.22 -8.26
C GLY A 70 -2.48 20.71 -8.20
N VAL A 71 -1.45 20.24 -8.89
CA VAL A 71 -1.13 18.81 -8.95
C VAL A 71 0.31 18.57 -8.54
N TYR A 72 0.49 17.76 -7.49
CA TYR A 72 1.79 17.19 -7.11
C TYR A 72 1.93 15.79 -7.71
N ARG A 73 3.02 15.54 -8.44
CA ARG A 73 3.33 14.23 -9.02
C ARG A 73 4.59 13.66 -8.38
N GLN A 74 4.65 12.34 -8.28
CA GLN A 74 5.81 11.65 -7.73
C GLN A 74 7.06 11.80 -8.60
N GLU A 75 6.91 11.87 -9.93
CA GLU A 75 8.03 12.01 -10.85
C GLU A 75 8.66 13.40 -10.78
N GLU A 76 9.99 13.44 -10.72
CA GLU A 76 10.79 14.67 -10.79
C GLU A 76 11.27 14.87 -12.22
N SER A 77 11.19 16.12 -12.71
CA SER A 77 11.85 16.49 -13.97
C SER A 77 13.36 16.61 -13.74
N GLN A 78 14.14 15.92 -14.56
CA GLN A 78 15.62 16.02 -14.46
C GLN A 78 16.12 17.44 -14.73
N ASP A 79 15.42 18.20 -15.56
CA ASP A 79 15.78 19.57 -15.92
C ASP A 79 15.66 20.53 -14.71
N GLU A 80 14.74 20.24 -13.78
CA GLU A 80 14.55 21.07 -12.57
C GLU A 80 15.68 20.90 -11.54
N LEU A 81 16.44 19.81 -11.59
CA LEU A 81 17.52 19.55 -10.64
C LEU A 81 18.67 20.55 -10.70
N ASP A 82 18.82 21.25 -11.81
CA ASP A 82 19.87 22.26 -12.00
C ASP A 82 19.51 23.65 -11.50
N TYR A 83 18.25 23.91 -11.18
CA TYR A 83 17.83 25.18 -10.59
C TYR A 83 18.34 25.33 -9.16
N SER A 84 18.65 26.59 -8.78
CA SER A 84 18.79 26.97 -7.37
C SER A 84 17.43 26.90 -6.66
N ILE A 85 17.41 26.80 -5.34
CA ILE A 85 16.17 26.88 -4.56
C ILE A 85 15.40 28.16 -4.88
N ALA A 86 16.11 29.32 -4.92
CA ALA A 86 15.52 30.60 -5.25
C ALA A 86 14.88 30.63 -6.65
N ALA A 87 15.59 30.13 -7.67
CA ALA A 87 15.09 30.05 -9.03
C ALA A 87 13.87 29.10 -9.13
N TYR A 88 13.94 27.96 -8.47
CA TYR A 88 12.85 27.00 -8.44
C TYR A 88 11.58 27.57 -7.78
N LEU A 89 11.73 28.32 -6.69
CA LEU A 89 10.61 29.00 -6.02
C LEU A 89 10.10 30.23 -6.80
N GLY A 90 10.84 30.69 -7.80
CA GLY A 90 10.50 31.88 -8.58
C GLY A 90 10.71 33.19 -7.80
N VAL A 91 11.62 33.20 -6.84
CA VAL A 91 11.90 34.35 -5.97
C VAL A 91 13.31 34.95 -6.21
N GLU A 92 14.08 34.42 -7.18
CA GLU A 92 15.45 34.81 -7.44
C GLU A 92 15.57 36.30 -7.77
N ASP A 93 14.75 36.81 -8.68
CA ASP A 93 14.74 38.22 -9.08
C ASP A 93 14.39 39.15 -7.92
N LYS A 94 13.43 38.74 -7.07
CA LYS A 94 13.03 39.49 -5.87
C LYS A 94 14.16 39.56 -4.82
N LEU A 95 14.82 38.43 -4.59
CA LEU A 95 15.97 38.38 -3.66
C LEU A 95 17.16 39.21 -4.16
N GLU A 96 17.43 39.18 -5.46
CA GLU A 96 18.47 40.01 -6.06
C GLU A 96 18.10 41.51 -5.94
N ALA A 97 16.84 41.87 -6.21
CA ALA A 97 16.35 43.24 -6.04
C ALA A 97 16.50 43.72 -4.60
N LEU A 98 16.13 42.92 -3.59
CA LEU A 98 16.31 43.23 -2.18
C LEU A 98 17.80 43.45 -1.84
N LYS A 99 18.70 42.62 -2.37
CA LYS A 99 20.16 42.76 -2.17
C LYS A 99 20.69 44.04 -2.81
N GLN A 100 20.25 44.41 -4.01
CA GLN A 100 20.68 45.64 -4.68
C GLN A 100 20.19 46.90 -3.93
N ILE A 101 18.94 46.90 -3.47
CA ILE A 101 18.37 47.99 -2.68
C ILE A 101 19.10 48.11 -1.34
N SER A 102 19.39 47.03 -0.64
CA SER A 102 20.14 47.05 0.64
C SER A 102 21.58 47.52 0.47
N ARG A 103 22.17 47.38 -0.74
CA ARG A 103 23.49 47.93 -1.10
C ARG A 103 23.43 49.41 -1.48
N GLY A 104 22.24 50.03 -1.43
CA GLY A 104 22.05 51.46 -1.71
C GLY A 104 21.72 51.80 -3.16
N SER A 105 21.31 50.81 -3.99
CA SER A 105 20.82 51.12 -5.33
C SER A 105 19.50 51.88 -5.26
N THR A 106 19.38 52.96 -6.04
CA THR A 106 18.17 53.79 -6.17
C THR A 106 17.48 53.59 -7.51
N ASP A 107 17.86 52.54 -8.24
CA ASP A 107 17.32 52.27 -9.56
C ASP A 107 15.89 51.72 -9.42
N ASN A 108 14.94 52.35 -10.11
CA ASN A 108 13.52 52.02 -10.03
C ASN A 108 13.21 50.58 -10.46
N GLN A 109 14.02 49.98 -11.36
CA GLN A 109 13.84 48.61 -11.80
C GLN A 109 13.78 47.59 -10.64
N TRP A 110 14.55 47.84 -9.57
CA TRP A 110 14.58 46.96 -8.40
C TRP A 110 13.35 47.15 -7.51
N PHE A 111 12.85 48.37 -7.40
CA PHE A 111 11.65 48.66 -6.63
C PHE A 111 10.37 48.15 -7.33
N ASP A 112 10.34 48.15 -8.65
CA ASP A 112 9.22 47.67 -9.44
C ASP A 112 9.02 46.12 -9.32
N LEU A 113 10.10 45.40 -8.94
CA LEU A 113 10.07 43.94 -8.75
C LEU A 113 9.53 43.52 -7.37
N ILE A 114 9.46 44.45 -6.39
CA ILE A 114 9.17 44.16 -4.99
C ILE A 114 7.80 44.72 -4.64
N ALA A 115 6.90 43.86 -4.13
CA ALA A 115 5.66 44.27 -3.48
C ALA A 115 5.89 44.61 -2.01
N ASP A 116 4.95 45.34 -1.39
CA ASP A 116 5.04 45.71 0.03
C ASP A 116 5.21 44.50 0.95
N SER A 117 4.71 43.33 0.58
CA SER A 117 4.85 42.06 1.31
C SER A 117 6.22 41.42 1.17
N ASP A 118 7.03 41.81 0.18
CA ASP A 118 8.28 41.09 -0.16
C ASP A 118 9.50 41.59 0.66
N TRP A 119 9.38 42.71 1.38
CA TRP A 119 10.50 43.27 2.17
C TRP A 119 11.06 42.32 3.22
N GLN A 120 10.27 41.42 3.74
CA GLN A 120 10.69 40.40 4.72
C GLN A 120 10.85 38.99 4.09
N LEU A 121 10.84 38.90 2.76
CA LEU A 121 10.82 37.60 2.03
C LEU A 121 12.01 36.71 2.41
N GLU A 122 13.23 37.27 2.43
CA GLU A 122 14.46 36.54 2.77
C GLU A 122 14.40 35.99 4.21
N GLN A 123 13.98 36.85 5.16
CA GLN A 123 13.84 36.45 6.56
C GLN A 123 12.75 35.38 6.73
N THR A 124 11.59 35.57 6.13
CA THR A 124 10.45 34.61 6.20
C THR A 124 10.83 33.25 5.63
N LEU A 125 11.54 33.23 4.49
CA LEU A 125 12.01 31.98 3.89
C LEU A 125 13.07 31.31 4.76
N THR A 126 14.01 32.09 5.35
CA THR A 126 15.05 31.57 6.23
C THR A 126 14.44 30.92 7.48
N GLU A 127 13.54 31.64 8.18
CA GLU A 127 12.83 31.10 9.35
C GLU A 127 12.03 29.83 9.05
N LEU A 128 11.31 29.81 7.91
CA LEU A 128 10.59 28.65 7.47
C LEU A 128 11.54 27.48 7.19
N PHE A 129 12.63 27.72 6.47
CA PHE A 129 13.57 26.68 6.08
C PHE A 129 14.31 26.11 7.30
N GLU A 130 14.64 26.94 8.27
CA GLU A 130 15.17 26.48 9.56
C GLU A 130 14.14 25.59 10.29
N SER A 131 12.87 26.00 10.34
CA SER A 131 11.80 25.21 10.96
C SER A 131 11.57 23.87 10.27
N LEU A 132 11.78 23.81 8.97
CA LEU A 132 11.66 22.59 8.14
C LEU A 132 13.01 21.87 7.96
N ARG A 133 14.06 22.24 8.68
CA ARG A 133 15.42 21.65 8.57
C ARG A 133 15.92 21.59 7.12
N LEU A 134 15.59 22.60 6.33
CA LEU A 134 16.06 22.78 4.96
C LEU A 134 17.31 23.67 4.94
N PRO A 135 18.17 23.54 3.92
CA PRO A 135 19.27 24.48 3.73
C PRO A 135 18.77 25.93 3.58
N THR A 136 19.29 26.83 4.38
CA THR A 136 18.95 28.27 4.34
C THR A 136 19.62 29.01 3.20
N ASP A 137 20.70 28.45 2.63
CA ASP A 137 21.34 29.00 1.43
C ASP A 137 20.48 28.69 0.19
N LEU A 138 19.69 29.69 -0.22
CA LEU A 138 18.78 29.61 -1.36
C LEU A 138 19.50 29.52 -2.72
N SER A 139 20.84 29.69 -2.77
CA SER A 139 21.64 29.46 -3.97
C SER A 139 21.95 27.97 -4.21
N THR A 140 21.71 27.12 -3.22
CA THR A 140 21.91 25.67 -3.31
C THR A 140 21.07 25.09 -4.43
N LYS A 141 21.68 24.26 -5.29
CA LYS A 141 20.96 23.57 -6.38
C LYS A 141 20.17 22.37 -5.86
N LEU A 142 18.99 22.12 -6.45
CA LEU A 142 18.10 21.02 -6.06
C LEU A 142 18.79 19.64 -6.12
N ARG A 143 19.74 19.44 -7.04
CA ARG A 143 20.53 18.19 -7.15
C ARG A 143 21.34 17.84 -5.88
N HIS A 144 21.70 18.84 -5.09
CA HIS A 144 22.50 18.65 -3.86
C HIS A 144 21.64 18.34 -2.64
N LEU A 145 20.32 18.40 -2.77
CA LEU A 145 19.37 18.13 -1.71
C LEU A 145 19.02 16.64 -1.63
N SER A 146 18.66 16.21 -0.42
CA SER A 146 18.06 14.87 -0.24
C SER A 146 16.70 14.78 -0.92
N GLY A 147 16.23 13.55 -1.21
CA GLY A 147 14.89 13.33 -1.79
C GLY A 147 13.78 13.96 -0.96
N GLY A 148 13.86 13.85 0.38
CA GLY A 148 12.89 14.46 1.30
C GLY A 148 12.92 15.99 1.25
N GLN A 149 14.11 16.61 1.25
CA GLN A 149 14.25 18.07 1.15
C GLN A 149 13.67 18.59 -0.18
N ARG A 150 13.94 17.90 -1.29
CA ARG A 150 13.34 18.26 -2.59
C ARG A 150 11.82 18.15 -2.57
N ALA A 151 11.28 17.08 -1.99
CA ALA A 151 9.83 16.88 -1.87
C ALA A 151 9.16 18.03 -1.10
N ILE A 152 9.76 18.49 0.01
CA ILE A 152 9.24 19.60 0.81
C ILE A 152 9.25 20.91 0.00
N ILE A 153 10.34 21.23 -0.68
CA ILE A 153 10.46 22.46 -1.50
C ILE A 153 9.43 22.43 -2.65
N ARG A 154 9.23 21.28 -3.30
CA ARG A 154 8.21 21.11 -4.35
C ARG A 154 6.80 21.31 -3.81
N LEU A 155 6.50 20.72 -2.65
CA LEU A 155 5.21 20.90 -1.98
C LEU A 155 5.00 22.36 -1.57
N TYR A 156 6.01 23.00 -0.98
CA TYR A 156 5.96 24.41 -0.60
C TYR A 156 5.65 25.30 -1.81
N ARG A 157 6.39 25.14 -2.93
CA ARG A 157 6.13 25.88 -4.18
C ARG A 157 4.69 25.70 -4.65
N LEU A 158 4.19 24.45 -4.70
CA LEU A 158 2.84 24.15 -5.15
C LEU A 158 1.78 24.77 -4.22
N LEU A 159 1.96 24.63 -2.91
CA LEU A 159 0.99 25.11 -1.92
C LEU A 159 0.95 26.62 -1.80
N ASN A 160 2.00 27.36 -2.21
CA ASN A 160 2.03 28.82 -2.26
C ASN A 160 1.36 29.39 -3.53
N GLN A 161 1.04 28.54 -4.51
CA GLN A 161 0.25 28.97 -5.66
C GLN A 161 -1.24 28.97 -5.29
N GLU A 162 -1.98 29.92 -5.84
CA GLU A 162 -3.43 30.01 -5.63
C GLU A 162 -4.14 28.99 -6.54
N HIS A 163 -4.68 27.96 -5.94
CA HIS A 163 -5.51 26.95 -6.61
C HIS A 163 -6.82 26.75 -5.85
N ASP A 164 -7.87 26.43 -6.60
CA ASP A 164 -9.21 26.18 -6.05
C ASP A 164 -9.38 24.72 -5.56
N GLY A 165 -8.35 23.89 -5.74
CA GLY A 165 -8.25 22.52 -5.24
C GLY A 165 -6.88 21.92 -5.48
N TRP A 166 -6.58 20.82 -4.80
CA TRP A 166 -5.31 20.09 -4.96
C TRP A 166 -5.51 18.60 -5.14
N ILE A 167 -4.66 18.00 -5.98
CA ILE A 167 -4.51 16.55 -6.13
C ILE A 167 -3.03 16.22 -5.95
N LEU A 168 -2.73 15.48 -4.88
CA LEU A 168 -1.35 15.16 -4.48
C LEU A 168 -1.13 13.65 -4.58
N ASP A 169 -0.21 13.23 -5.44
CA ASP A 169 0.12 11.83 -5.66
C ASP A 169 1.37 11.43 -4.87
N GLU A 170 1.16 10.64 -3.79
CA GLU A 170 2.16 10.16 -2.83
C GLU A 170 3.07 11.26 -2.26
N PRO A 171 2.51 12.40 -1.78
CA PRO A 171 3.31 13.50 -1.25
C PRO A 171 4.02 13.17 0.07
N THR A 172 3.58 12.10 0.74
CA THR A 172 4.14 11.64 2.03
C THR A 172 5.39 10.78 1.87
N ASN A 173 5.74 10.36 0.65
CA ASN A 173 6.96 9.60 0.41
C ASN A 173 8.19 10.44 0.73
N HIS A 174 9.13 9.85 1.46
CA HIS A 174 10.38 10.49 1.92
C HIS A 174 10.20 11.63 2.94
N LEU A 175 8.97 11.89 3.42
CA LEU A 175 8.72 12.84 4.49
C LEU A 175 8.81 12.13 5.85
N ASP A 176 9.47 12.76 6.80
CA ASP A 176 9.43 12.34 8.20
C ASP A 176 8.15 12.83 8.90
N THR A 177 7.96 12.43 10.14
CA THR A 177 6.74 12.72 10.90
C THR A 177 6.47 14.22 11.06
N GLU A 178 7.52 15.04 11.23
CA GLU A 178 7.38 16.50 11.40
C GLU A 178 6.86 17.14 10.11
N HIS A 179 7.43 16.74 8.96
CA HIS A 179 7.01 17.25 7.66
C HIS A 179 5.61 16.76 7.24
N ILE A 180 5.21 15.54 7.62
CA ILE A 180 3.85 15.06 7.40
C ILE A 180 2.85 15.91 8.20
N ASN A 181 3.17 16.26 9.44
CA ASN A 181 2.31 17.13 10.25
C ASN A 181 2.22 18.53 9.66
N TRP A 182 3.35 19.12 9.24
CA TRP A 182 3.37 20.40 8.53
C TRP A 182 2.47 20.38 7.28
N LEU A 183 2.59 19.34 6.46
CA LEU A 183 1.75 19.19 5.26
C LEU A 183 0.26 19.14 5.62
N LEU A 184 -0.11 18.34 6.62
CA LEU A 184 -1.49 18.20 7.07
C LEU A 184 -2.07 19.51 7.59
N GLU A 185 -1.31 20.25 8.43
CA GLU A 185 -1.72 21.54 8.96
C GLU A 185 -1.92 22.56 7.83
N THR A 186 -1.00 22.60 6.87
CA THR A 186 -1.08 23.48 5.71
C THR A 186 -2.32 23.16 4.85
N LEU A 187 -2.61 21.87 4.60
CA LEU A 187 -3.77 21.46 3.83
C LEU A 187 -5.10 21.75 4.54
N ARG A 188 -5.17 21.57 5.87
CA ARG A 188 -6.37 21.79 6.67
C ARG A 188 -6.79 23.26 6.76
N GLN A 189 -5.85 24.17 6.67
CA GLN A 189 -6.15 25.61 6.65
C GLN A 189 -6.91 26.02 5.38
N ARG A 190 -6.92 25.16 4.36
CA ARG A 190 -7.54 25.43 3.07
C ARG A 190 -8.94 24.83 2.99
N GLN A 191 -9.93 25.67 2.69
CA GLN A 191 -11.34 25.25 2.56
C GLN A 191 -11.70 24.94 1.10
N VAL A 192 -10.98 24.01 0.50
CA VAL A 192 -11.15 23.58 -0.89
C VAL A 192 -11.09 22.05 -0.99
N PRO A 193 -11.53 21.44 -2.10
CA PRO A 193 -11.38 20.01 -2.32
C PRO A 193 -9.90 19.63 -2.45
N ILE A 194 -9.46 18.72 -1.61
CA ILE A 194 -8.09 18.18 -1.63
C ILE A 194 -8.19 16.67 -1.70
N LEU A 195 -7.51 16.07 -2.68
CA LEU A 195 -7.36 14.64 -2.81
C LEU A 195 -5.88 14.26 -2.67
N VAL A 196 -5.56 13.42 -1.71
CA VAL A 196 -4.20 12.93 -1.47
C VAL A 196 -4.16 11.43 -1.67
N ILE A 197 -3.37 10.96 -2.61
CA ILE A 197 -3.04 9.55 -2.71
C ILE A 197 -1.92 9.30 -1.71
N SER A 198 -2.15 8.46 -0.71
CA SER A 198 -1.14 8.11 0.26
C SER A 198 -1.42 6.76 0.92
N HIS A 199 -0.35 6.07 1.27
CA HIS A 199 -0.36 4.84 2.05
C HIS A 199 0.23 5.02 3.47
N ASN A 200 0.49 6.27 3.88
CA ASN A 200 0.97 6.59 5.22
C ASN A 200 -0.20 6.57 6.21
N ILE A 201 -0.11 5.68 7.20
CA ILE A 201 -1.20 5.47 8.17
C ILE A 201 -1.40 6.70 9.05
N SER A 202 -0.31 7.34 9.49
CA SER A 202 -0.37 8.56 10.31
C SER A 202 -1.07 9.72 9.60
N PHE A 203 -0.86 9.84 8.27
CA PHE A 203 -1.57 10.80 7.44
C PHE A 203 -3.06 10.45 7.32
N LEU A 204 -3.37 9.17 7.03
CA LEU A 204 -4.74 8.69 6.85
C LEU A 204 -5.60 8.79 8.12
N GLU A 205 -5.00 8.66 9.31
CA GLU A 205 -5.70 8.88 10.60
C GLU A 205 -6.30 10.27 10.71
N GLN A 206 -5.72 11.24 10.02
CA GLN A 206 -6.08 12.64 10.11
C GLN A 206 -6.90 13.16 8.92
N THR A 207 -7.29 12.30 7.98
CA THR A 207 -8.11 12.66 6.83
C THR A 207 -9.62 12.60 7.15
N ASP A 208 -10.40 13.42 6.45
CA ASP A 208 -11.86 13.47 6.65
C ASP A 208 -12.57 12.25 6.08
N ARG A 209 -12.11 11.80 4.91
CA ARG A 209 -12.66 10.65 4.17
C ARG A 209 -11.56 9.88 3.46
N ILE A 210 -11.79 8.58 3.33
CA ILE A 210 -10.92 7.68 2.58
C ILE A 210 -11.73 7.06 1.44
N PHE A 211 -11.28 7.28 0.21
CA PHE A 211 -11.79 6.64 -0.99
C PHE A 211 -10.91 5.42 -1.31
N GLU A 212 -11.49 4.24 -1.38
CA GLU A 212 -10.77 3.02 -1.79
C GLU A 212 -11.10 2.68 -3.23
N LEU A 213 -10.08 2.74 -4.09
CA LEU A 213 -10.17 2.29 -5.47
C LEU A 213 -9.86 0.79 -5.55
N SER A 214 -10.79 0.03 -6.10
CA SER A 214 -10.67 -1.41 -6.30
C SER A 214 -11.18 -1.81 -7.69
N ARG A 215 -10.99 -3.06 -8.08
CA ARG A 215 -11.58 -3.61 -9.32
C ARG A 215 -13.11 -3.60 -9.33
N LEU A 216 -13.75 -3.50 -8.17
CA LEU A 216 -15.21 -3.40 -8.03
C LEU A 216 -15.73 -1.96 -8.11
N GLY A 217 -14.85 -0.99 -8.31
CA GLY A 217 -15.19 0.42 -8.29
C GLY A 217 -14.56 1.17 -7.12
N ILE A 218 -15.13 2.31 -6.79
CA ILE A 218 -14.70 3.17 -5.69
C ILE A 218 -15.67 3.10 -4.52
N THR A 219 -15.14 3.04 -3.30
CA THR A 219 -15.94 3.07 -2.07
C THR A 219 -15.43 4.18 -1.17
N CYS A 220 -16.34 5.00 -0.63
CA CYS A 220 -16.02 6.05 0.33
C CYS A 220 -16.26 5.57 1.76
N PHE A 221 -15.29 5.84 2.63
CA PHE A 221 -15.31 5.56 4.06
C PHE A 221 -15.11 6.87 4.83
N GLY A 222 -15.86 7.07 5.92
CA GLY A 222 -15.69 8.21 6.82
C GLY A 222 -14.91 7.84 8.08
N GLY A 223 -14.35 8.87 8.75
CA GLY A 223 -13.72 8.67 10.07
C GLY A 223 -12.26 8.25 10.07
N GLY A 224 -11.49 8.67 9.07
CA GLY A 224 -10.05 8.42 8.98
C GLY A 224 -9.69 6.94 8.85
N TYR A 225 -8.43 6.60 9.13
CA TYR A 225 -7.94 5.22 8.95
C TYR A 225 -8.65 4.19 9.84
N GLN A 226 -8.91 4.53 11.11
CA GLN A 226 -9.60 3.61 12.02
C GLN A 226 -11.03 3.31 11.57
N GLY A 227 -11.76 4.35 11.12
CA GLY A 227 -13.09 4.20 10.54
C GLY A 227 -13.09 3.34 9.28
N TYR A 228 -12.09 3.54 8.42
CA TYR A 228 -11.87 2.73 7.22
C TYR A 228 -11.70 1.23 7.55
N ILE A 229 -10.79 0.90 8.49
CA ILE A 229 -10.53 -0.49 8.89
C ILE A 229 -11.79 -1.14 9.46
N THR A 230 -12.47 -0.49 10.41
CA THR A 230 -13.67 -1.02 11.05
C THR A 230 -14.77 -1.30 10.03
N GLN A 231 -15.10 -0.32 9.17
CA GLN A 231 -16.13 -0.48 8.14
C GLN A 231 -15.76 -1.54 7.10
N LYS A 232 -14.47 -1.66 6.76
CA LYS A 232 -13.98 -2.70 5.85
C LYS A 232 -14.11 -4.11 6.44
N GLU A 233 -13.77 -4.28 7.71
CA GLU A 233 -13.94 -5.54 8.43
C GLU A 233 -15.41 -5.95 8.55
N GLU A 234 -16.29 -5.00 8.86
CA GLU A 234 -17.74 -5.23 8.91
C GLU A 234 -18.29 -5.68 7.55
N LYS A 235 -17.89 -5.01 6.46
CA LYS A 235 -18.26 -5.43 5.09
C LYS A 235 -17.78 -6.84 4.78
N LEU A 236 -16.52 -7.14 5.12
CA LEU A 236 -15.95 -8.47 4.91
C LEU A 236 -16.69 -9.55 5.72
N ALA A 237 -17.03 -9.26 6.98
CA ALA A 237 -17.80 -10.17 7.82
C ALA A 237 -19.20 -10.42 7.23
N ALA A 238 -19.86 -9.38 6.72
CA ALA A 238 -21.16 -9.48 6.06
C ALA A 238 -21.10 -10.36 4.79
N ILE A 239 -20.13 -10.12 3.89
CA ILE A 239 -19.93 -10.91 2.68
C ILE A 239 -19.62 -12.38 3.03
N ASN A 240 -18.77 -12.63 4.03
CA ASN A 240 -18.48 -14.00 4.51
C ASN A 240 -19.73 -14.70 5.07
N LYS A 241 -20.59 -13.98 5.77
CA LYS A 241 -21.86 -14.52 6.28
C LYS A 241 -22.80 -14.92 5.12
N VAL A 242 -22.91 -14.08 4.10
CA VAL A 242 -23.69 -14.36 2.88
C VAL A 242 -23.12 -15.58 2.15
N ALA A 243 -21.80 -15.67 1.94
CA ALA A 243 -21.14 -16.80 1.32
C ALA A 243 -21.46 -18.12 2.03
N LYS A 244 -21.29 -18.16 3.36
CA LYS A 244 -21.61 -19.34 4.19
C LYS A 244 -23.10 -19.73 4.09
N THR A 245 -24.00 -18.74 4.04
CA THR A 245 -25.44 -19.00 3.90
C THR A 245 -25.79 -19.63 2.56
N LEU A 246 -25.22 -19.09 1.46
CA LEU A 246 -25.41 -19.63 0.11
C LEU A 246 -24.82 -21.04 -0.03
N GLU A 247 -23.65 -21.31 0.52
CA GLU A 247 -23.05 -22.65 0.53
C GLU A 247 -23.89 -23.66 1.32
N ARG A 248 -24.47 -23.25 2.45
CA ARG A 248 -25.41 -24.09 3.23
C ARG A 248 -26.67 -24.37 2.41
N ALA A 249 -27.25 -23.35 1.79
CA ALA A 249 -28.43 -23.50 0.93
C ALA A 249 -28.16 -24.45 -0.24
N ARG A 250 -26.99 -24.38 -0.87
CA ARG A 250 -26.53 -25.31 -1.91
C ARG A 250 -26.46 -26.73 -1.41
N LYS A 251 -25.82 -26.99 -0.28
CA LYS A 251 -25.71 -28.31 0.34
C LYS A 251 -27.08 -28.91 0.60
N VAL A 252 -28.02 -28.16 1.17
CA VAL A 252 -29.38 -28.60 1.44
C VAL A 252 -30.13 -28.95 0.16
N LYS A 253 -29.99 -28.15 -0.92
CA LYS A 253 -30.62 -28.46 -2.21
C LYS A 253 -30.05 -29.73 -2.87
N VAL A 254 -28.74 -29.90 -2.85
CA VAL A 254 -28.06 -31.11 -3.35
C VAL A 254 -28.57 -32.35 -2.62
N GLU A 255 -28.65 -32.30 -1.29
CA GLU A 255 -29.13 -33.43 -0.49
C GLU A 255 -30.61 -33.74 -0.76
N LYS A 256 -31.46 -32.70 -0.90
CA LYS A 256 -32.88 -32.91 -1.31
C LYS A 256 -32.99 -33.53 -2.70
N ALA A 257 -32.21 -33.09 -3.67
CA ALA A 257 -32.19 -33.66 -5.00
C ALA A 257 -31.78 -35.15 -4.96
N ARG A 258 -30.70 -35.47 -4.22
CA ARG A 258 -30.23 -36.85 -4.04
C ARG A 258 -31.29 -37.77 -3.40
N ARG A 259 -31.95 -37.30 -2.33
CA ARG A 259 -33.03 -38.08 -1.67
C ARG A 259 -34.21 -38.33 -2.61
N ARG A 260 -34.55 -37.33 -3.43
CA ARG A 260 -35.61 -37.44 -4.42
C ARG A 260 -35.26 -38.43 -5.50
N ASP A 261 -34.05 -38.42 -6.05
CA ASP A 261 -33.59 -39.37 -7.05
C ASP A 261 -33.63 -40.81 -6.52
N LEU A 262 -33.19 -41.03 -5.28
CA LEU A 262 -33.29 -42.35 -4.63
C LEU A 262 -34.74 -42.80 -4.47
N THR A 263 -35.66 -41.89 -4.12
CA THR A 263 -37.09 -42.22 -4.00
C THR A 263 -37.67 -42.58 -5.36
N MET A 264 -37.32 -41.82 -6.41
CA MET A 264 -37.78 -42.10 -7.77
C MET A 264 -37.26 -43.42 -8.33
N GLN A 265 -36.00 -43.78 -8.07
CA GLN A 265 -35.45 -45.08 -8.42
C GLN A 265 -36.22 -46.22 -7.74
N ARG A 266 -36.53 -46.08 -6.44
CA ARG A 266 -37.32 -47.08 -5.69
C ARG A 266 -38.74 -47.24 -6.28
N LEU A 267 -39.40 -46.15 -6.65
CA LEU A 267 -40.70 -46.13 -7.27
C LEU A 267 -40.68 -46.77 -8.67
N ALA A 268 -39.65 -46.47 -9.47
CA ALA A 268 -39.46 -47.09 -10.79
C ALA A 268 -39.29 -48.62 -10.69
N CYS A 269 -38.43 -49.11 -9.77
CA CYS A 269 -38.26 -50.54 -9.53
C CYS A 269 -39.56 -51.24 -9.07
N ARG A 270 -40.37 -50.56 -8.21
CA ARG A 270 -41.67 -51.07 -7.82
C ARG A 270 -42.65 -51.16 -9.01
N GLY A 271 -42.69 -50.11 -9.86
CA GLY A 271 -43.50 -50.08 -11.07
C GLY A 271 -43.16 -51.23 -12.08
N GLU A 272 -41.85 -51.49 -12.23
CA GLU A 272 -41.40 -52.63 -13.08
C GLU A 272 -41.79 -53.96 -12.52
N LYS A 273 -41.70 -54.18 -11.20
CA LYS A 273 -42.17 -55.41 -10.56
C LYS A 273 -43.68 -55.60 -10.71
N GLN A 274 -44.50 -54.56 -10.58
CA GLN A 274 -45.95 -54.60 -10.80
C GLN A 274 -46.32 -54.87 -12.28
N ARG A 275 -45.52 -54.33 -13.22
CA ARG A 275 -45.71 -54.65 -14.67
C ARG A 275 -45.39 -56.09 -14.99
N ALA A 276 -44.39 -56.69 -14.35
CA ALA A 276 -44.04 -58.12 -14.53
C ALA A 276 -45.09 -59.06 -13.93
N SER A 277 -45.82 -58.62 -12.88
CA SER A 277 -46.89 -59.47 -12.26
C SER A 277 -48.22 -59.55 -13.05
N GLY A 278 -48.38 -58.80 -14.16
CA GLY A 278 -49.52 -58.88 -15.06
C GLY A 278 -50.88 -58.42 -14.52
N SER A 279 -50.92 -57.71 -13.36
CA SER A 279 -52.17 -57.41 -12.63
C SER A 279 -52.98 -56.22 -13.21
N GLN A 280 -52.49 -55.50 -14.25
CA GLN A 280 -53.16 -54.33 -14.86
C GLN A 280 -52.88 -54.24 -16.37
N PRO A 281 -53.84 -53.68 -17.21
CA PRO A 281 -53.62 -53.48 -18.64
C PRO A 281 -52.35 -52.67 -18.95
N LYS A 282 -51.49 -53.17 -19.85
CA LYS A 282 -50.20 -52.59 -20.23
C LYS A 282 -50.33 -51.13 -20.70
N ILE A 283 -51.38 -50.78 -21.46
CA ILE A 283 -51.63 -49.45 -22.02
C ILE A 283 -51.81 -48.39 -20.90
N LEU A 284 -52.53 -48.70 -19.83
CA LEU A 284 -52.76 -47.85 -18.70
C LEU A 284 -51.47 -47.59 -17.88
N MET A 285 -50.62 -48.61 -17.77
CA MET A 285 -49.36 -48.52 -17.10
C MET A 285 -48.31 -47.72 -17.91
N ASP A 286 -48.31 -47.83 -19.23
CA ASP A 286 -47.43 -47.05 -20.12
C ASP A 286 -47.82 -45.60 -20.15
N GLY A 287 -49.10 -45.22 -20.14
CA GLY A 287 -49.57 -43.85 -20.00
C GLY A 287 -49.17 -43.22 -18.66
N LYS A 288 -49.28 -43.94 -17.53
CA LYS A 288 -48.81 -43.45 -16.20
C LYS A 288 -47.28 -43.30 -16.15
N LYS A 289 -46.52 -44.18 -16.81
CA LYS A 289 -45.05 -44.08 -16.90
C LYS A 289 -44.60 -42.85 -17.70
N GLN A 290 -45.26 -42.62 -18.86
CA GLN A 290 -44.95 -41.40 -19.66
C GLN A 290 -45.29 -40.10 -18.91
N GLY A 291 -46.47 -40.01 -18.28
CA GLY A 291 -46.83 -38.84 -17.46
C GLY A 291 -45.86 -38.58 -16.30
N ALA A 292 -45.46 -39.66 -15.60
CA ALA A 292 -44.45 -39.55 -14.52
C ALA A 292 -43.07 -39.14 -15.03
N GLN A 293 -42.65 -39.62 -16.21
CA GLN A 293 -41.38 -39.24 -16.84
C GLN A 293 -41.37 -37.76 -17.24
N LEU A 294 -42.43 -37.25 -17.85
CA LEU A 294 -42.56 -35.84 -18.23
C LEU A 294 -42.57 -34.91 -16.99
N ALA A 295 -43.33 -35.26 -15.95
CA ALA A 295 -43.34 -34.50 -14.71
C ALA A 295 -41.95 -34.46 -14.02
N ASN A 296 -41.25 -35.60 -14.04
CA ASN A 296 -39.91 -35.70 -13.46
C ASN A 296 -38.88 -34.91 -14.25
N SER A 297 -38.94 -34.93 -15.58
CA SER A 297 -38.03 -34.16 -16.42
C SER A 297 -38.22 -32.65 -16.22
N ALA A 298 -39.46 -32.17 -16.11
CA ALA A 298 -39.74 -30.75 -15.85
C ALA A 298 -39.20 -30.29 -14.48
N VAL A 299 -39.42 -31.10 -13.44
CA VAL A 299 -38.90 -30.77 -12.10
C VAL A 299 -37.38 -30.86 -12.03
N LYS A 300 -36.76 -31.82 -12.75
CA LYS A 300 -35.31 -31.92 -12.85
C LYS A 300 -34.72 -30.68 -13.52
N ALA A 301 -35.27 -30.25 -14.65
CA ALA A 301 -34.86 -29.02 -15.35
C ALA A 301 -35.03 -27.77 -14.48
N GLN A 302 -36.12 -27.66 -13.70
CA GLN A 302 -36.31 -26.55 -12.76
C GLN A 302 -35.26 -26.56 -11.64
N ASN A 303 -34.94 -27.70 -11.06
CA ASN A 303 -33.91 -27.84 -10.04
C ASN A 303 -32.52 -27.49 -10.59
N GLU A 304 -32.20 -27.93 -11.82
CA GLU A 304 -30.92 -27.61 -12.49
C GLU A 304 -30.78 -26.10 -12.72
N ARG A 305 -31.83 -25.41 -13.18
CA ARG A 305 -31.83 -23.95 -13.31
C ARG A 305 -31.59 -23.25 -11.97
N GLN A 306 -32.30 -23.66 -10.91
CA GLN A 306 -32.14 -23.10 -9.58
C GLN A 306 -30.75 -23.37 -8.96
N MET A 307 -30.13 -24.51 -9.31
CA MET A 307 -28.76 -24.80 -8.89
C MET A 307 -27.75 -23.93 -9.64
N ALA A 308 -27.92 -23.75 -10.96
CA ALA A 308 -27.06 -22.87 -11.75
C ALA A 308 -27.12 -21.43 -11.27
N GLU A 309 -28.31 -20.90 -10.96
CA GLU A 309 -28.47 -19.55 -10.36
C GLU A 309 -27.75 -19.42 -9.00
N LEU A 310 -27.84 -20.48 -8.18
CA LEU A 310 -27.19 -20.48 -6.87
C LEU A 310 -25.67 -20.58 -7.01
N ASP A 311 -25.18 -21.39 -7.94
CA ASP A 311 -23.74 -21.52 -8.23
C ASP A 311 -23.18 -20.20 -8.78
N GLN A 312 -23.93 -19.50 -9.64
CA GLN A 312 -23.55 -18.18 -10.12
C GLN A 312 -23.42 -17.18 -8.95
N LYS A 313 -24.43 -17.09 -8.07
CA LYS A 313 -24.38 -16.22 -6.89
C LYS A 313 -23.22 -16.56 -5.95
N ILE A 314 -22.92 -17.85 -5.77
CA ILE A 314 -21.76 -18.27 -4.97
C ILE A 314 -20.46 -17.84 -5.63
N GLN A 315 -20.36 -17.94 -6.95
CA GLN A 315 -19.19 -17.54 -7.70
C GLN A 315 -18.98 -16.01 -7.63
N ASP A 316 -20.04 -15.22 -7.77
CA ASP A 316 -20.01 -13.78 -7.65
C ASP A 316 -19.54 -13.33 -6.25
N VAL A 317 -20.08 -13.95 -5.19
CA VAL A 317 -19.64 -13.65 -3.81
C VAL A 317 -18.22 -14.14 -3.56
N LYS A 318 -17.81 -15.27 -4.11
CA LYS A 318 -16.43 -15.77 -4.00
C LYS A 318 -15.43 -14.87 -4.72
N SER A 319 -15.76 -14.35 -5.89
CA SER A 319 -14.91 -13.40 -6.61
C SER A 319 -14.70 -12.13 -5.81
N GLN A 320 -15.75 -11.62 -5.12
CA GLN A 320 -15.62 -10.53 -4.17
C GLN A 320 -14.68 -10.87 -2.99
N LEU A 321 -14.84 -12.06 -2.40
CA LEU A 321 -13.98 -12.51 -1.28
C LEU A 321 -12.53 -12.77 -1.69
N GLU A 322 -12.28 -13.21 -2.93
CA GLU A 322 -10.90 -13.44 -3.40
C GLU A 322 -10.06 -12.18 -3.45
N GLN A 323 -10.68 -11.04 -3.68
CA GLN A 323 -10.00 -9.74 -3.65
C GLN A 323 -9.56 -9.34 -2.22
N PHE A 324 -10.21 -9.91 -1.20
CA PHE A 324 -9.97 -9.63 0.21
C PHE A 324 -9.28 -10.76 0.97
N LYS A 325 -8.87 -11.87 0.29
CA LYS A 325 -8.20 -12.97 0.99
C LYS A 325 -6.88 -12.48 1.56
N PRO A 326 -6.70 -12.53 2.90
CA PRO A 326 -5.39 -12.27 3.50
C PRO A 326 -4.42 -13.33 2.99
N GLN A 327 -3.27 -12.89 2.55
CA GLN A 327 -2.16 -13.78 2.20
C GLN A 327 -1.65 -14.42 3.49
N LYS A 328 -1.30 -15.70 3.44
CA LYS A 328 -0.77 -16.42 4.60
C LYS A 328 0.74 -16.25 4.62
N TRP A 329 1.26 -15.69 5.68
CA TRP A 329 2.68 -15.69 5.98
C TRP A 329 3.01 -16.95 6.78
N TYR A 330 4.06 -17.62 6.40
CA TYR A 330 4.62 -18.75 7.13
C TYR A 330 5.90 -18.24 7.77
N THR A 331 5.92 -18.14 9.09
CA THR A 331 7.12 -17.85 9.87
C THR A 331 7.73 -19.17 10.32
N SER A 332 9.03 -19.36 10.09
CA SER A 332 9.75 -20.47 10.70
C SER A 332 9.93 -20.19 12.20
N GLU A 333 9.70 -21.19 13.04
CA GLU A 333 9.98 -21.09 14.48
C GLU A 333 11.51 -21.09 14.68
N VAL A 334 12.13 -19.92 14.77
CA VAL A 334 13.50 -19.80 15.29
C VAL A 334 13.40 -19.91 16.81
N GLN A 335 14.11 -20.82 17.43
CA GLN A 335 14.09 -20.96 18.90
C GLN A 335 14.61 -19.68 19.55
N SER A 336 13.77 -18.99 20.28
CA SER A 336 14.12 -17.84 21.10
C SER A 336 15.03 -18.31 22.25
N THR A 337 16.30 -17.92 22.20
CA THR A 337 17.31 -18.41 23.17
C THR A 337 17.59 -17.43 24.31
N GLY A 338 16.89 -16.27 24.38
CA GLY A 338 17.15 -15.23 25.40
C GLY A 338 18.58 -14.66 25.39
N ARG A 339 19.35 -14.90 24.31
CA ARG A 339 20.73 -14.42 24.18
C ARG A 339 20.77 -13.01 23.63
N VAL A 340 21.74 -12.20 24.09
CA VAL A 340 22.05 -10.89 23.54
C VAL A 340 22.49 -11.06 22.08
N LYS A 341 21.78 -10.39 21.19
CA LYS A 341 22.04 -10.37 19.74
C LYS A 341 22.85 -9.18 19.31
N VAL A 342 22.56 -7.99 19.86
CA VAL A 342 23.32 -6.78 19.60
C VAL A 342 23.62 -6.11 20.92
N HIS A 343 24.85 -5.65 21.11
CA HIS A 343 25.30 -4.94 22.30
C HIS A 343 26.03 -3.67 21.86
N PHE A 344 25.54 -2.54 22.34
CA PHE A 344 26.14 -1.20 22.22
C PHE A 344 26.65 -0.79 23.61
N GLU A 345 27.92 -0.39 23.74
CA GLU A 345 28.50 0.10 24.98
C GLU A 345 29.14 1.47 24.77
N GLY A 346 28.34 2.53 24.91
CA GLY A 346 28.81 3.90 24.61
C GLY A 346 29.20 4.07 23.13
N PHE A 347 28.51 3.38 22.23
CA PHE A 347 28.81 3.40 20.80
C PHE A 347 28.59 4.80 20.21
N TYR A 348 29.61 5.34 19.55
CA TYR A 348 29.61 6.62 18.85
C TYR A 348 30.22 6.48 17.45
N HIS A 349 29.64 7.17 16.49
CA HIS A 349 30.18 7.19 15.13
C HIS A 349 29.94 8.58 14.50
N GLU A 350 30.97 9.15 13.85
CA GLU A 350 30.98 10.51 13.31
C GLU A 350 29.82 10.85 12.35
N ARG A 351 29.25 9.84 11.68
CA ARG A 351 28.14 9.98 10.71
C ARG A 351 26.77 9.75 11.32
N ILE A 352 26.69 9.60 12.64
CA ILE A 352 25.44 9.34 13.36
C ILE A 352 25.25 10.48 14.35
N GLU A 353 24.20 11.25 14.13
CA GLU A 353 23.83 12.33 15.03
C GLU A 353 23.13 11.73 16.26
N SER A 354 23.89 11.37 17.27
CA SER A 354 23.34 10.88 18.54
C SER A 354 24.35 11.03 19.68
N GLU A 355 23.84 11.06 20.92
CA GLU A 355 24.66 10.76 22.08
C GLU A 355 25.18 9.32 22.01
N PRO A 356 26.25 8.95 22.75
CA PRO A 356 26.77 7.59 22.77
C PRO A 356 25.68 6.58 23.12
N ILE A 357 25.44 5.61 22.22
CA ILE A 357 24.38 4.61 22.37
C ILE A 357 24.85 3.53 23.33
N THR A 358 24.06 3.25 24.37
CA THR A 358 24.25 2.11 25.26
C THR A 358 22.94 1.32 25.31
N ALA A 359 22.93 0.14 24.70
CA ALA A 359 21.74 -0.70 24.60
C ALA A 359 22.08 -2.16 24.38
N GLN A 360 21.23 -3.06 24.82
CA GLN A 360 21.28 -4.50 24.52
C GLN A 360 19.98 -4.92 23.85
N ILE A 361 20.08 -5.72 22.80
CA ILE A 361 18.94 -6.27 22.07
C ILE A 361 19.01 -7.79 22.16
N PHE A 362 17.94 -8.38 22.66
CA PHE A 362 17.82 -9.82 22.85
C PHE A 362 17.07 -10.50 21.69
N SER A 363 17.24 -11.80 21.56
CA SER A 363 16.44 -12.60 20.62
C SER A 363 14.96 -12.47 20.99
N GLY A 364 14.12 -12.18 19.97
CA GLY A 364 12.68 -11.92 20.15
C GLY A 364 12.32 -10.48 20.48
N GLU A 365 13.29 -9.59 20.68
CA GLU A 365 13.01 -8.16 20.84
C GLU A 365 12.91 -7.43 19.51
N HIS A 366 11.92 -6.58 19.39
CA HIS A 366 11.74 -5.66 18.29
C HIS A 366 12.08 -4.25 18.73
N VAL A 367 13.00 -3.62 18.03
CA VAL A 367 13.53 -2.29 18.32
C VAL A 367 13.18 -1.33 17.21
N TRP A 368 12.58 -0.21 17.57
CA TRP A 368 12.37 0.90 16.64
C TRP A 368 13.55 1.87 16.72
N LEU A 369 14.22 2.05 15.58
CA LEU A 369 15.28 3.05 15.42
C LEU A 369 14.64 4.33 14.88
N LYS A 370 14.41 5.30 15.78
CA LYS A 370 13.76 6.58 15.49
C LYS A 370 14.79 7.67 15.27
N GLY A 371 14.50 8.65 14.41
CA GLY A 371 15.35 9.83 14.17
C GLY A 371 14.92 10.58 12.91
N ALA A 372 15.35 11.83 12.78
CA ALA A 372 15.10 12.67 11.62
C ALA A 372 15.78 12.11 10.35
N ASN A 373 15.40 12.65 9.18
CA ASN A 373 16.11 12.35 7.95
C ASN A 373 17.56 12.83 8.03
N GLY A 374 18.51 11.97 7.66
CA GLY A 374 19.94 12.29 7.74
C GLY A 374 20.62 11.95 9.08
N SER A 375 19.88 11.59 10.15
CA SER A 375 20.46 11.30 11.48
C SER A 375 21.37 10.04 11.53
N GLY A 376 21.55 9.33 10.42
CA GLY A 376 22.45 8.19 10.34
C GLY A 376 21.82 6.82 10.58
N LYS A 377 20.48 6.69 10.55
CA LYS A 377 19.76 5.41 10.76
C LYS A 377 20.24 4.27 9.83
N SER A 378 20.22 4.50 8.53
CA SER A 378 20.71 3.52 7.54
C SER A 378 22.21 3.24 7.68
N THR A 379 22.98 4.23 8.15
CA THR A 379 24.41 4.07 8.45
C THR A 379 24.60 3.09 9.61
N LEU A 380 23.82 3.23 10.68
CA LEU A 380 23.86 2.33 11.83
C LEU A 380 23.48 0.91 11.43
N LEU A 381 22.42 0.70 10.63
CA LEU A 381 22.06 -0.62 10.13
C LEU A 381 23.18 -1.27 9.30
N LYS A 382 23.84 -0.49 8.44
CA LYS A 382 24.99 -0.97 7.66
C LYS A 382 26.22 -1.29 8.51
N LEU A 383 26.45 -0.56 9.61
CA LEU A 383 27.52 -0.88 10.57
C LEU A 383 27.24 -2.18 11.31
N LEU A 384 25.98 -2.43 11.72
CA LEU A 384 25.57 -3.71 12.31
C LEU A 384 25.82 -4.88 11.36
N LEU A 385 25.50 -4.71 10.07
CA LEU A 385 25.75 -5.72 9.06
C LEU A 385 27.25 -6.00 8.87
N LYS A 386 28.09 -4.96 8.93
CA LYS A 386 29.55 -5.11 8.85
C LYS A 386 30.15 -5.77 10.10
N ALA A 387 29.62 -5.45 11.28
CA ALA A 387 30.09 -6.02 12.55
C ALA A 387 29.83 -7.52 12.68
N GLU A 388 28.84 -8.06 11.94
CA GLU A 388 28.63 -9.52 11.83
C GLU A 388 29.85 -10.26 11.27
N HIS A 389 30.50 -9.67 10.25
CA HIS A 389 31.60 -10.33 9.52
C HIS A 389 32.97 -10.04 10.11
N HIS A 390 33.11 -9.04 10.98
CA HIS A 390 34.39 -8.61 11.54
C HIS A 390 34.27 -8.35 13.04
N SER A 391 34.86 -9.20 13.85
CA SER A 391 34.90 -9.11 15.33
C SER A 391 35.61 -7.85 15.86
N SER A 392 35.99 -6.90 15.01
CA SER A 392 36.86 -5.77 15.36
C SER A 392 36.48 -4.45 14.67
N VAL A 393 35.21 -4.22 14.30
CA VAL A 393 34.81 -2.93 13.67
C VAL A 393 34.79 -1.80 14.70
N ASP A 394 34.44 -2.11 15.95
CA ASP A 394 34.51 -1.20 17.10
C ASP A 394 34.42 -2.01 18.39
N ASP A 395 35.28 -1.74 19.38
CA ASP A 395 35.22 -2.43 20.68
C ASP A 395 33.88 -2.19 21.40
N ASN A 396 33.13 -1.17 20.99
CA ASN A 396 31.87 -0.72 21.57
C ASN A 396 30.62 -1.27 20.88
N LEU A 397 30.77 -2.12 19.83
CA LEU A 397 29.67 -2.73 19.08
C LEU A 397 29.90 -4.22 18.87
N ALA A 398 29.05 -5.05 19.48
CA ALA A 398 29.10 -6.50 19.28
C ALA A 398 27.78 -7.02 18.67
N VAL A 399 27.90 -7.86 17.62
CA VAL A 399 26.78 -8.53 16.94
C VAL A 399 26.95 -10.03 17.06
N ASN A 400 25.96 -10.71 17.67
CA ASN A 400 25.97 -12.15 17.95
C ASN A 400 24.91 -12.86 17.11
N GLY A 401 25.16 -13.07 15.84
CA GLY A 401 24.26 -13.80 14.94
C GLY A 401 24.27 -13.24 13.53
N VAL A 402 23.63 -13.96 12.63
CA VAL A 402 23.54 -13.61 11.22
C VAL A 402 22.48 -12.53 11.04
N CYS A 403 22.84 -11.42 10.39
CA CYS A 403 21.96 -10.32 10.06
C CYS A 403 21.34 -10.52 8.67
N PHE A 404 20.04 -10.30 8.54
CA PHE A 404 19.40 -10.17 7.25
C PHE A 404 18.94 -8.72 7.07
N TYR A 405 19.55 -8.02 6.10
CA TYR A 405 19.29 -6.62 5.85
C TYR A 405 18.36 -6.43 4.65
N LEU A 406 17.22 -5.80 4.90
CA LEU A 406 16.30 -5.33 3.88
C LEU A 406 16.43 -3.82 3.75
N ASP A 407 17.04 -3.39 2.67
CA ASP A 407 17.10 -1.97 2.30
C ASP A 407 15.87 -1.54 1.50
N GLN A 408 15.70 -0.25 1.35
CA GLN A 408 14.60 0.37 0.62
C GLN A 408 14.48 -0.10 -0.85
N TYR A 409 15.59 -0.55 -1.46
CA TYR A 409 15.66 -0.95 -2.87
C TYR A 409 15.67 -2.47 -3.08
N PHE A 410 15.67 -3.27 -2.00
CA PHE A 410 15.80 -4.74 -2.05
C PHE A 410 17.06 -5.19 -2.78
N SER A 411 18.18 -4.52 -2.52
CA SER A 411 19.44 -4.71 -3.25
C SER A 411 20.00 -6.14 -3.17
N PHE A 412 19.55 -6.96 -2.21
CA PHE A 412 19.92 -8.36 -2.10
C PHE A 412 19.24 -9.27 -3.14
N LEU A 413 18.13 -8.80 -3.76
CA LEU A 413 17.42 -9.52 -4.81
C LEU A 413 18.06 -9.24 -6.17
N ASP A 414 18.58 -10.28 -6.82
CA ASP A 414 19.01 -10.16 -8.21
C ASP A 414 17.79 -9.91 -9.11
N SER A 415 17.83 -8.81 -9.85
CA SER A 415 16.73 -8.35 -10.70
C SER A 415 16.47 -9.25 -11.90
N ASP A 416 17.48 -9.96 -12.39
CA ASP A 416 17.39 -10.76 -13.62
C ASP A 416 16.91 -12.19 -13.41
N VAL A 417 16.86 -12.67 -12.17
CA VAL A 417 16.39 -14.02 -11.85
C VAL A 417 14.87 -14.10 -11.69
N SER A 418 14.30 -15.30 -11.82
CA SER A 418 12.90 -15.53 -11.50
C SER A 418 12.64 -15.52 -9.99
N MET A 419 11.39 -15.24 -9.57
CA MET A 419 11.01 -15.35 -8.15
C MET A 419 11.31 -16.72 -7.55
N LEU A 420 11.09 -17.79 -8.31
CA LEU A 420 11.35 -19.16 -7.87
C LEU A 420 12.83 -19.38 -7.64
N ASP A 421 13.67 -18.93 -8.57
CA ASP A 421 15.12 -19.07 -8.48
C ASP A 421 15.66 -18.22 -7.32
N ALA A 422 15.15 -16.99 -7.14
CA ALA A 422 15.51 -16.15 -5.99
C ALA A 422 15.24 -16.85 -4.65
N VAL A 423 14.06 -17.48 -4.48
CA VAL A 423 13.74 -18.24 -3.26
C VAL A 423 14.68 -19.44 -3.10
N CYS A 424 14.93 -20.20 -4.15
CA CYS A 424 15.81 -21.38 -4.08
C CYS A 424 17.27 -21.00 -3.80
N THR A 425 17.75 -19.86 -4.31
CA THR A 425 19.11 -19.37 -4.08
C THR A 425 19.33 -18.92 -2.65
N HIS A 426 18.36 -18.16 -2.10
CA HIS A 426 18.49 -17.61 -0.75
C HIS A 426 18.03 -18.55 0.36
N CYS A 427 17.26 -19.60 0.05
CA CYS A 427 16.72 -20.57 1.01
C CYS A 427 17.15 -21.99 0.63
N GLU A 428 18.41 -22.34 0.86
CA GLU A 428 19.01 -23.65 0.51
C GLU A 428 18.26 -24.86 1.09
N SER A 429 17.54 -24.68 2.20
CA SER A 429 16.73 -25.72 2.85
C SER A 429 15.45 -26.07 2.09
N LEU A 430 15.01 -25.24 1.12
CA LEU A 430 13.76 -25.41 0.40
C LEU A 430 13.97 -26.10 -0.95
N ASN A 431 13.17 -27.14 -1.19
CA ASN A 431 13.08 -27.72 -2.54
C ASN A 431 12.08 -26.95 -3.42
N ILE A 432 12.19 -27.13 -4.75
CA ILE A 432 11.31 -26.43 -5.74
C ILE A 432 9.80 -26.57 -5.44
N PRO A 433 9.25 -27.75 -5.12
CA PRO A 433 7.83 -27.87 -4.74
C PRO A 433 7.45 -27.05 -3.49
N GLN A 434 8.32 -27.02 -2.49
CA GLN A 434 8.11 -26.21 -1.28
C GLN A 434 8.16 -24.72 -1.59
N ALA A 435 9.17 -24.26 -2.33
CA ALA A 435 9.28 -22.88 -2.79
C ALA A 435 8.03 -22.43 -3.57
N ARG A 436 7.53 -23.25 -4.50
CA ARG A 436 6.26 -22.97 -5.22
C ARG A 436 5.04 -22.89 -4.29
N THR A 437 4.97 -23.75 -3.28
CA THR A 437 3.89 -23.74 -2.30
C THR A 437 3.89 -22.46 -1.47
N LEU A 438 5.05 -22.01 -1.04
CA LEU A 438 5.24 -20.78 -0.27
C LEU A 438 4.92 -19.54 -1.13
N LEU A 439 5.42 -19.48 -2.36
CA LEU A 439 5.10 -18.43 -3.33
C LEU A 439 3.58 -18.36 -3.59
N ALA A 440 2.93 -19.51 -3.75
CA ALA A 440 1.47 -19.56 -3.90
C ALA A 440 0.73 -19.04 -2.65
N GLY A 441 1.29 -19.26 -1.45
CA GLY A 441 0.77 -18.74 -0.18
C GLY A 441 0.74 -17.21 -0.12
N ILE A 442 1.78 -16.55 -0.64
CA ILE A 442 1.88 -15.10 -0.69
C ILE A 442 1.27 -14.46 -1.95
N GLY A 443 0.62 -15.28 -2.80
CA GLY A 443 -0.20 -14.80 -3.93
C GLY A 443 0.33 -15.10 -5.32
N PHE A 444 1.58 -15.59 -5.47
CA PHE A 444 2.17 -15.93 -6.76
C PHE A 444 1.84 -17.37 -7.14
N ARG A 445 1.04 -17.56 -8.19
CA ARG A 445 0.51 -18.87 -8.58
C ARG A 445 0.80 -19.21 -10.03
N ARG A 446 0.94 -20.50 -10.33
CA ARG A 446 1.13 -21.03 -11.69
C ARG A 446 2.39 -20.42 -12.35
N GLU A 447 2.23 -19.84 -13.52
CA GLU A 447 3.33 -19.25 -14.31
C GLU A 447 3.91 -17.98 -13.72
N SER A 448 3.17 -17.26 -12.83
CA SER A 448 3.68 -16.03 -12.23
C SER A 448 4.94 -16.24 -11.38
N VAL A 449 5.22 -17.46 -10.89
CA VAL A 449 6.44 -17.77 -10.13
C VAL A 449 7.72 -17.68 -10.98
N HIS A 450 7.59 -17.70 -12.31
CA HIS A 450 8.70 -17.56 -13.26
C HIS A 450 8.92 -16.12 -13.72
N GLN A 451 8.09 -15.17 -13.25
CA GLN A 451 8.27 -13.75 -13.53
C GLN A 451 9.59 -13.25 -12.92
N LYS A 452 10.31 -12.39 -13.64
CA LYS A 452 11.56 -11.80 -13.16
C LYS A 452 11.30 -10.86 -11.98
N VAL A 453 12.26 -10.81 -11.06
CA VAL A 453 12.21 -9.90 -9.91
C VAL A 453 12.15 -8.43 -10.34
N LEU A 454 12.79 -8.09 -11.49
CA LEU A 454 12.72 -6.73 -12.07
C LEU A 454 11.29 -6.25 -12.31
N ASP A 455 10.43 -7.14 -12.80
CA ASP A 455 9.06 -6.83 -13.22
C ASP A 455 8.07 -6.73 -12.04
N LEU A 456 8.54 -7.00 -10.82
CA LEU A 456 7.71 -6.96 -9.62
C LEU A 456 7.51 -5.51 -9.14
N SER A 457 6.29 -5.22 -8.71
CA SER A 457 5.99 -4.02 -7.93
C SER A 457 6.73 -4.03 -6.59
N GLY A 458 6.94 -2.84 -5.98
CA GLY A 458 7.59 -2.74 -4.67
C GLY A 458 6.93 -3.61 -3.58
N GLY A 459 5.59 -3.68 -3.57
CA GLY A 459 4.84 -4.55 -2.66
C GLY A 459 5.07 -6.05 -2.92
N GLU A 460 5.23 -6.45 -4.17
CA GLU A 460 5.53 -7.85 -4.53
C GLU A 460 6.97 -8.21 -4.18
N LYS A 461 7.93 -7.29 -4.40
CA LYS A 461 9.32 -7.43 -3.96
C LYS A 461 9.40 -7.59 -2.44
N MET A 462 8.67 -6.76 -1.68
CA MET A 462 8.61 -6.89 -0.23
C MET A 462 8.06 -8.25 0.22
N LYS A 463 7.02 -8.77 -0.42
CA LYS A 463 6.48 -10.10 -0.11
C LYS A 463 7.52 -11.19 -0.36
N LEU A 464 8.20 -11.13 -1.48
CA LEU A 464 9.29 -12.07 -1.81
C LEU A 464 10.44 -11.96 -0.79
N ALA A 465 10.86 -10.74 -0.46
CA ALA A 465 11.92 -10.47 0.49
C ALA A 465 11.59 -11.01 1.90
N MET A 466 10.38 -10.75 2.39
CA MET A 466 9.94 -11.26 3.68
C MET A 466 9.77 -12.79 3.69
N LEU A 467 9.34 -13.39 2.58
CA LEU A 467 9.31 -14.85 2.45
C LEU A 467 10.73 -15.42 2.61
N ILE A 468 11.71 -14.86 1.90
CA ILE A 468 13.10 -15.25 2.00
C ILE A 468 13.61 -15.05 3.43
N ALA A 469 13.41 -13.87 4.03
CA ALA A 469 13.83 -13.57 5.40
C ALA A 469 13.28 -14.57 6.43
N SER A 470 12.02 -14.97 6.29
CA SER A 470 11.37 -15.90 7.22
C SER A 470 11.80 -17.36 7.05
N HIS A 471 12.46 -17.71 5.95
CA HIS A 471 12.94 -19.08 5.67
C HIS A 471 14.46 -19.20 5.64
N GLN A 472 15.18 -18.12 5.86
CA GLN A 472 16.62 -18.19 6.13
C GLN A 472 16.86 -18.72 7.55
N THR A 473 17.18 -20.00 7.64
CA THR A 473 17.37 -20.72 8.90
C THR A 473 18.52 -20.19 9.76
N GLN A 474 19.43 -19.42 9.18
CA GLN A 474 20.60 -18.86 9.88
C GLN A 474 20.35 -17.42 10.38
N ALA A 475 19.46 -16.65 9.73
CA ALA A 475 19.21 -15.28 10.13
C ALA A 475 18.54 -15.20 11.50
N SER A 476 19.22 -14.55 12.43
CA SER A 476 18.73 -14.36 13.80
C SER A 476 18.46 -12.90 14.16
N ILE A 477 18.86 -11.97 13.28
CA ILE A 477 18.66 -10.54 13.39
C ILE A 477 18.11 -10.03 12.06
N LEU A 478 16.97 -9.36 12.09
CA LEU A 478 16.33 -8.75 10.92
C LEU A 478 16.50 -7.23 10.98
N LEU A 479 17.21 -6.67 10.02
CA LEU A 479 17.42 -5.23 9.88
C LEU A 479 16.54 -4.71 8.75
N LEU A 480 15.60 -3.81 9.07
CA LEU A 480 14.60 -3.29 8.14
C LEU A 480 14.77 -1.79 7.99
N ASP A 481 15.12 -1.33 6.80
CA ASP A 481 15.31 0.09 6.48
C ASP A 481 14.13 0.59 5.63
N GLU A 482 13.19 1.29 6.26
CA GLU A 482 11.96 1.80 5.68
C GLU A 482 11.14 0.74 4.90
N PRO A 483 10.83 -0.41 5.52
CA PRO A 483 10.22 -1.55 4.83
C PRO A 483 8.76 -1.29 4.42
N ASP A 484 8.13 -0.28 4.98
CA ASP A 484 6.75 0.12 4.70
C ASP A 484 6.61 1.11 3.55
N ASN A 485 7.72 1.65 3.02
CA ASN A 485 7.70 2.54 1.86
C ASN A 485 7.18 1.82 0.61
N HIS A 486 6.41 2.53 -0.20
CA HIS A 486 5.81 2.02 -1.44
C HIS A 486 4.86 0.82 -1.27
N LEU A 487 4.54 0.43 -0.03
CA LEU A 487 3.56 -0.62 0.24
C LEU A 487 2.14 -0.05 0.30
N ASP A 488 1.19 -0.76 -0.33
CA ASP A 488 -0.22 -0.47 -0.11
C ASP A 488 -0.65 -0.91 1.32
N LEU A 489 -1.79 -0.42 1.77
CA LEU A 489 -2.27 -0.68 3.14
C LEU A 489 -2.43 -2.17 3.46
N GLU A 490 -2.80 -2.98 2.48
CA GLU A 490 -2.94 -4.43 2.67
C GLU A 490 -1.57 -5.09 2.86
N ALA A 491 -0.59 -4.68 2.06
CA ALA A 491 0.79 -5.15 2.20
C ALA A 491 1.42 -4.70 3.52
N LYS A 492 1.17 -3.45 3.98
CA LYS A 492 1.61 -2.98 5.31
C LYS A 492 1.03 -3.82 6.45
N GLN A 493 -0.27 -4.14 6.41
CA GLN A 493 -0.88 -5.00 7.42
C GLN A 493 -0.28 -6.41 7.44
N GLN A 494 0.08 -6.92 6.27
CA GLN A 494 0.73 -8.23 6.17
C GLN A 494 2.16 -8.18 6.70
N LEU A 495 2.91 -7.12 6.38
CA LEU A 495 4.26 -6.89 6.90
C LEU A 495 4.24 -6.81 8.43
N VAL A 496 3.28 -6.09 9.03
CA VAL A 496 3.08 -6.05 10.49
C VAL A 496 2.91 -7.46 11.07
N LYS A 497 2.09 -8.29 10.45
CA LYS A 497 1.89 -9.68 10.91
C LYS A 497 3.15 -10.51 10.79
N ALA A 498 3.91 -10.34 9.72
CA ALA A 498 5.16 -11.04 9.49
C ALA A 498 6.23 -10.64 10.52
N ILE A 499 6.39 -9.34 10.78
CA ILE A 499 7.34 -8.82 11.77
C ILE A 499 6.94 -9.29 13.18
N ASN A 500 5.68 -9.12 13.58
CA ASN A 500 5.21 -9.54 14.91
C ASN A 500 5.30 -11.05 15.13
N GLY A 501 5.27 -11.85 14.06
CA GLY A 501 5.47 -13.29 14.13
C GLY A 501 6.93 -13.74 14.06
N TYR A 502 7.87 -12.83 13.84
CA TYR A 502 9.29 -13.16 13.76
C TYR A 502 9.88 -13.36 15.16
N THR A 503 10.56 -14.48 15.40
CA THR A 503 11.06 -14.88 16.73
C THR A 503 12.50 -14.47 17.00
N GLY A 504 13.22 -13.96 16.00
CA GLY A 504 14.56 -13.37 16.15
C GLY A 504 14.50 -11.91 16.62
N ALA A 505 15.65 -11.26 16.71
CA ALA A 505 15.71 -9.81 16.96
C ALA A 505 15.32 -9.04 15.69
N VAL A 506 14.58 -7.95 15.85
CA VAL A 506 14.21 -7.05 14.74
C VAL A 506 14.64 -5.64 15.08
N ILE A 507 15.31 -4.98 14.14
CA ILE A 507 15.57 -3.53 14.20
C ILE A 507 14.89 -2.91 12.99
N VAL A 508 13.90 -2.05 13.23
CA VAL A 508 13.10 -1.42 12.17
C VAL A 508 13.28 0.09 12.18
N VAL A 509 13.54 0.64 11.01
CA VAL A 509 13.47 2.08 10.71
C VAL A 509 12.18 2.32 9.94
N SER A 510 11.35 3.23 10.40
CA SER A 510 10.19 3.73 9.66
C SER A 510 9.80 5.12 10.15
N HIS A 511 9.35 5.95 9.24
CA HIS A 511 8.80 7.27 9.50
C HIS A 511 7.28 7.27 9.69
N ASP A 512 6.60 6.15 9.38
CA ASP A 512 5.17 5.99 9.60
C ASP A 512 4.90 5.52 11.04
N VAL A 513 4.68 6.48 11.95
CA VAL A 513 4.34 6.19 13.36
C VAL A 513 3.07 5.33 13.46
N GLY A 514 2.12 5.50 12.53
CA GLY A 514 0.91 4.66 12.46
C GLY A 514 1.25 3.20 12.16
N PHE A 515 2.21 2.95 11.26
CA PHE A 515 2.72 1.60 11.00
C PHE A 515 3.42 1.02 12.25
N ILE A 516 4.30 1.80 12.90
CA ILE A 516 5.03 1.38 14.11
C ILE A 516 4.08 1.04 15.26
N ARG A 517 2.97 1.77 15.45
CA ARG A 517 1.97 1.47 16.50
C ARG A 517 1.32 0.09 16.37
N HIS A 518 1.31 -0.47 15.17
CA HIS A 518 0.80 -1.82 14.93
C HIS A 518 1.86 -2.92 15.15
N LEU A 519 3.13 -2.54 15.31
CA LEU A 519 4.22 -3.47 15.65
C LEU A 519 4.31 -3.64 17.17
N THR A 520 4.70 -4.83 17.59
CA THR A 520 5.03 -5.11 19.00
C THR A 520 6.45 -4.60 19.29
N ILE A 521 6.60 -3.29 19.55
CA ILE A 521 7.90 -2.69 19.83
C ILE A 521 8.22 -2.84 21.33
N HIS A 522 9.43 -3.34 21.63
CA HIS A 522 9.93 -3.55 22.99
C HIS A 522 10.85 -2.41 23.45
N LYS A 523 11.62 -1.83 22.53
CA LYS A 523 12.56 -0.74 22.80
C LYS A 523 12.56 0.27 21.65
N THR A 524 12.89 1.51 21.99
CA THR A 524 13.14 2.57 21.01
C THR A 524 14.54 3.13 21.22
N ILE A 525 15.31 3.24 20.15
CA ILE A 525 16.61 3.93 20.12
C ILE A 525 16.40 5.20 19.28
N GLU A 526 16.67 6.36 19.87
CA GLU A 526 16.50 7.65 19.22
C GLU A 526 17.85 8.19 18.78
N LEU A 527 17.94 8.63 17.50
CA LEU A 527 19.11 9.27 16.90
C LEU A 527 18.75 10.72 16.57
N GLY A 528 19.58 11.67 16.98
CA GLY A 528 19.41 13.10 16.70
C GLY A 528 18.71 13.87 17.79
#